data_f020375468e6ba56c0729150eddc05db
#
_entry.id   f020375468e6ba56c0729150eddc05db
#
_cell.length_a   1.000
_cell.length_b   1.000
_cell.length_c   1.000
_cell.angle_alpha   90.00
_cell.angle_beta   90.00
_cell.angle_gamma   90.00
#
_symmetry.space_group_name_H-M   'P 1'
#
loop_
_entity.id
_entity.type
_entity.pdbx_description
1 polymer ?
#
loop_
_entity_poly.entity_id
_entity_poly.type
_entity_poly.pdbx_seq_one_letter_code
_entity_poly.pdbx_strand_id
1 'polypeptide(L)'
;TTPCAAAAIRRLMRQGVRCGKIAVVCRDISLYRAAVRYEFRMAEIPLYCDEPTTPEFSAPATAVRALLALLRGADMTEQLTVLAKTGLCALTEPEVCALENYAYTWSPNAAAWRAEFTKSPRGFGDAELTEEDTLNLTRAENARKKLVTAVDTLRSKVRSANAEQL
;
A
#
# COMPACT_ATOMS: atom_id res chain seq x y z
N THR A 1 -4.82 32.78 5.20
CA THR A 1 -3.90 31.86 4.55
C THR A 1 -3.11 31.06 5.60
N THR A 2 -2.81 29.80 5.34
CA THR A 2 -2.17 28.85 6.28
C THR A 2 -0.81 29.34 6.83
N PRO A 3 0.08 29.99 6.02
CA PRO A 3 1.31 30.55 6.54
C PRO A 3 1.12 31.64 7.59
N CYS A 4 0.06 32.45 7.45
CA CYS A 4 -0.26 33.48 8.44
C CYS A 4 -0.69 32.89 9.79
N ALA A 5 -1.40 31.76 9.77
CA ALA A 5 -1.78 31.04 11.00
C ALA A 5 -0.55 30.48 11.72
N ALA A 6 0.37 29.86 11.00
CA ALA A 6 1.62 29.35 11.57
C ALA A 6 2.48 30.47 12.19
N ALA A 7 2.60 31.60 11.50
CA ALA A 7 3.32 32.76 12.02
C ALA A 7 2.66 33.34 13.28
N ALA A 8 1.32 33.43 13.31
CA ALA A 8 0.58 33.91 14.49
C ALA A 8 0.77 32.99 15.70
N ILE A 9 0.72 31.66 15.49
CA ILE A 9 0.95 30.66 16.53
C ILE A 9 2.38 30.77 17.08
N ARG A 10 3.40 30.86 16.23
CA ARG A 10 4.79 31.03 16.67
C ARG A 10 4.98 32.32 17.50
N ARG A 11 4.27 33.40 17.15
CA ARG A 11 4.28 34.63 17.95
C ARG A 11 3.70 34.39 19.34
N LEU A 12 2.55 33.70 19.46
CA LEU A 12 1.93 33.36 20.74
C LEU A 12 2.86 32.46 21.58
N MET A 13 3.49 31.47 20.95
CA MET A 13 4.45 30.59 21.63
C MET A 13 5.65 31.38 22.20
N ARG A 14 6.17 32.34 21.45
CA ARG A 14 7.24 33.24 21.95
C ARG A 14 6.80 34.09 23.14
N GLN A 15 5.53 34.37 23.25
CA GLN A 15 4.90 35.06 24.40
C GLN A 15 4.63 34.12 25.58
N GLY A 16 5.03 32.84 25.50
CA GLY A 16 4.87 31.86 26.57
C GLY A 16 3.56 31.08 26.54
N VAL A 17 2.72 31.25 25.52
CA VAL A 17 1.49 30.47 25.37
C VAL A 17 1.83 29.03 24.96
N ARG A 18 1.37 28.04 25.72
CA ARG A 18 1.60 26.62 25.41
C ARG A 18 0.78 26.19 24.18
N CYS A 19 1.37 25.42 23.26
CA CYS A 19 0.70 24.91 22.05
C CYS A 19 -0.65 24.25 22.34
N GLY A 20 -0.76 23.44 23.40
CA GLY A 20 -2.01 22.78 23.79
C GLY A 20 -3.15 23.72 24.25
N LYS A 21 -2.87 25.04 24.36
CA LYS A 21 -3.90 26.07 24.63
C LYS A 21 -4.28 26.88 23.41
N ILE A 22 -3.71 26.56 22.24
CA ILE A 22 -3.99 27.25 20.98
C ILE A 22 -4.84 26.34 20.12
N ALA A 23 -6.02 26.80 19.73
CA ALA A 23 -6.89 26.12 18.80
C ALA A 23 -7.01 26.92 17.50
N VAL A 24 -6.97 26.24 16.37
CA VAL A 24 -7.26 26.80 15.05
C VAL A 24 -8.56 26.19 14.57
N VAL A 25 -9.54 27.04 14.30
CA VAL A 25 -10.86 26.62 13.84
C VAL A 25 -11.06 27.06 12.41
N CYS A 26 -11.53 26.17 11.56
CA CYS A 26 -11.94 26.47 10.20
C CYS A 26 -13.26 25.76 9.87
N ARG A 27 -13.96 26.24 8.86
CA ARG A 27 -15.26 25.69 8.46
C ARG A 27 -15.15 24.26 7.92
N ASP A 28 -14.10 23.99 7.15
CA ASP A 28 -13.85 22.69 6.55
C ASP A 28 -12.34 22.45 6.53
N ILE A 29 -11.88 21.54 7.38
CA ILE A 29 -10.46 21.20 7.50
C ILE A 29 -9.96 20.42 6.28
N SER A 30 -10.82 19.73 5.56
CA SER A 30 -10.43 18.90 4.40
C SER A 30 -9.76 19.74 3.30
N LEU A 31 -10.22 20.97 3.10
CA LEU A 31 -9.66 21.91 2.11
C LEU A 31 -8.27 22.44 2.47
N TYR A 32 -7.95 22.48 3.76
CA TYR A 32 -6.70 23.09 4.27
C TYR A 32 -5.71 22.06 4.80
N ARG A 33 -6.11 20.81 4.91
CA ARG A 33 -5.36 19.73 5.56
C ARG A 33 -3.90 19.65 5.12
N ALA A 34 -3.67 19.54 3.82
CA ALA A 34 -2.33 19.38 3.27
C ALA A 34 -1.45 20.62 3.57
N ALA A 35 -2.02 21.81 3.38
CA ALA A 35 -1.33 23.07 3.63
C ALA A 35 -1.05 23.27 5.13
N VAL A 36 -2.00 22.97 6.02
CA VAL A 36 -1.82 23.07 7.48
C VAL A 36 -0.72 22.12 7.94
N ARG A 37 -0.77 20.86 7.51
CA ARG A 37 0.24 19.86 7.89
C ARG A 37 1.64 20.25 7.40
N TYR A 38 1.75 20.74 6.17
CA TYR A 38 3.02 21.21 5.60
C TYR A 38 3.57 22.41 6.35
N GLU A 39 2.79 23.50 6.47
CA GLU A 39 3.21 24.73 7.09
C GLU A 39 3.54 24.58 8.59
N PHE A 40 2.77 23.79 9.32
CA PHE A 40 3.01 23.57 10.75
C PHE A 40 4.25 22.68 10.96
N ARG A 41 4.49 21.71 10.07
CA ARG A 41 5.72 20.91 10.09
C ARG A 41 6.94 21.79 9.83
N MET A 42 6.89 22.63 8.78
CA MET A 42 7.97 23.56 8.46
C MET A 42 8.22 24.60 9.56
N ALA A 43 7.18 24.96 10.29
CA ALA A 43 7.28 25.87 11.43
C ALA A 43 7.59 25.14 12.76
N GLU A 44 7.79 23.83 12.77
CA GLU A 44 8.03 23.00 13.96
C GLU A 44 6.94 23.15 15.03
N ILE A 45 5.69 23.34 14.60
CA ILE A 45 4.53 23.46 15.48
C ILE A 45 3.88 22.09 15.64
N PRO A 46 3.80 21.53 16.87
CA PRO A 46 3.06 20.29 17.10
C PRO A 46 1.59 20.49 16.74
N LEU A 47 1.06 19.59 15.90
CA LEU A 47 -0.30 19.65 15.42
C LEU A 47 -1.07 18.39 15.80
N TYR A 48 -2.17 18.55 16.49
CA TYR A 48 -3.27 17.58 16.53
C TYR A 48 -4.38 18.08 15.61
N CYS A 49 -4.83 17.23 14.71
CA CYS A 49 -5.92 17.55 13.79
C CYS A 49 -7.03 16.54 14.00
N ASP A 50 -8.19 17.04 14.45
CA ASP A 50 -9.40 16.22 14.63
C ASP A 50 -10.05 15.97 13.27
N GLU A 51 -9.63 14.89 12.65
CA GLU A 51 -10.16 14.45 11.37
C GLU A 51 -10.77 13.07 11.50
N PRO A 52 -11.96 12.84 10.96
CA PRO A 52 -12.46 11.50 10.77
C PRO A 52 -11.55 10.82 9.74
N THR A 53 -10.65 9.94 10.19
CA THR A 53 -9.92 9.03 9.32
C THR A 53 -10.84 7.88 8.98
N THR A 54 -11.09 7.67 7.69
CA THR A 54 -11.73 6.45 7.20
C THR A 54 -10.66 5.36 7.11
N PRO A 55 -10.58 4.43 8.08
CA PRO A 55 -9.56 3.38 8.10
C PRO A 55 -9.70 2.44 6.90
N GLU A 56 -10.84 2.46 6.23
CA GLU A 56 -11.17 1.63 5.06
C GLU A 56 -10.17 1.74 3.91
N PHE A 57 -9.55 2.90 3.74
CA PHE A 57 -8.54 3.14 2.69
C PHE A 57 -7.10 3.06 3.19
N SER A 58 -6.90 2.67 4.44
CA SER A 58 -5.55 2.46 4.96
C SER A 58 -4.92 1.21 4.34
N ALA A 59 -3.59 1.22 4.18
CA ALA A 59 -2.86 0.07 3.66
C ALA A 59 -3.14 -1.23 4.45
N PRO A 60 -3.18 -1.24 5.81
CA PRO A 60 -3.55 -2.43 6.56
C PRO A 60 -4.96 -2.93 6.28
N ALA A 61 -5.97 -2.04 6.22
CA ALA A 61 -7.35 -2.45 5.94
C ALA A 61 -7.47 -3.01 4.51
N THR A 62 -6.78 -2.42 3.55
CA THR A 62 -6.72 -2.91 2.17
C THR A 62 -6.07 -4.29 2.11
N ALA A 63 -4.95 -4.51 2.82
CA ALA A 63 -4.29 -5.81 2.89
C ALA A 63 -5.19 -6.89 3.49
N VAL A 64 -5.86 -6.59 4.61
CA VAL A 64 -6.79 -7.54 5.26
C VAL A 64 -7.94 -7.88 4.33
N ARG A 65 -8.54 -6.91 3.64
CA ARG A 65 -9.62 -7.16 2.67
C ARG A 65 -9.16 -8.05 1.53
N ALA A 66 -7.98 -7.77 0.95
CA ALA A 66 -7.43 -8.58 -0.14
C ALA A 66 -7.17 -10.03 0.33
N LEU A 67 -6.59 -10.23 1.52
CA LEU A 67 -6.37 -11.56 2.09
C LEU A 67 -7.67 -12.31 2.34
N LEU A 68 -8.69 -11.66 2.91
CA LEU A 68 -10.01 -12.26 3.11
C LEU A 68 -10.69 -12.62 1.79
N ALA A 69 -10.57 -11.78 0.78
CA ALA A 69 -11.08 -12.06 -0.56
C ALA A 69 -10.39 -13.28 -1.19
N LEU A 70 -9.06 -13.39 -1.08
CA LEU A 70 -8.30 -14.55 -1.53
C LEU A 70 -8.69 -15.85 -0.81
N LEU A 71 -8.95 -15.78 0.50
CA LEU A 71 -9.43 -16.95 1.27
C LEU A 71 -10.82 -17.41 0.82
N ARG A 72 -11.67 -16.48 0.37
CA ARG A 72 -13.01 -16.75 -0.17
C ARG A 72 -13.03 -17.18 -1.62
N GLY A 73 -11.87 -17.23 -2.30
CA GLY A 73 -11.76 -17.66 -3.69
C GLY A 73 -11.92 -16.57 -4.73
N ALA A 74 -11.72 -15.31 -4.35
CA ALA A 74 -11.68 -14.19 -5.30
C ALA A 74 -10.51 -14.31 -6.29
N ASP A 75 -10.55 -13.54 -7.36
CA ASP A 75 -9.53 -13.52 -8.40
C ASP A 75 -8.13 -13.23 -7.82
N MET A 76 -7.18 -14.12 -8.11
CA MET A 76 -5.82 -14.03 -7.56
C MET A 76 -5.07 -12.83 -8.13
N THR A 77 -5.26 -12.54 -9.42
CA THR A 77 -4.53 -11.46 -10.10
C THR A 77 -4.88 -10.12 -9.48
N GLU A 78 -6.16 -9.84 -9.34
CA GLU A 78 -6.63 -8.59 -8.74
C GLU A 78 -6.15 -8.46 -7.29
N GLN A 79 -6.40 -9.47 -6.46
CA GLN A 79 -6.14 -9.36 -5.03
C GLN A 79 -4.65 -9.41 -4.67
N LEU A 80 -3.82 -10.20 -5.38
CA LEU A 80 -2.38 -10.23 -5.17
C LEU A 80 -1.71 -8.94 -5.62
N THR A 81 -2.17 -8.34 -6.73
CA THR A 81 -1.67 -7.03 -7.19
C THR A 81 -2.03 -5.93 -6.18
N VAL A 82 -3.27 -5.91 -5.68
CA VAL A 82 -3.68 -4.98 -4.61
C VAL A 82 -2.81 -5.17 -3.37
N LEU A 83 -2.60 -6.41 -2.95
CA LEU A 83 -1.79 -6.75 -1.77
C LEU A 83 -0.33 -6.30 -1.93
N ALA A 84 0.28 -6.53 -3.09
CA ALA A 84 1.64 -6.09 -3.41
C ALA A 84 1.82 -4.57 -3.25
N LYS A 85 0.84 -3.79 -3.69
CA LYS A 85 0.85 -2.32 -3.63
C LYS A 85 0.65 -1.73 -2.23
N THR A 86 0.26 -2.51 -1.25
CA THR A 86 0.07 -2.00 0.12
C THR A 86 1.37 -1.62 0.83
N GLY A 87 2.52 -2.07 0.32
CA GLY A 87 3.83 -1.89 0.97
C GLY A 87 4.05 -2.77 2.20
N LEU A 88 3.13 -3.70 2.52
CA LEU A 88 3.19 -4.55 3.72
C LEU A 88 3.77 -5.95 3.46
N CYS A 89 4.10 -6.28 2.21
CA CYS A 89 4.48 -7.63 1.81
C CYS A 89 5.99 -7.87 1.66
N ALA A 90 6.84 -7.01 2.23
CA ALA A 90 8.29 -7.09 2.10
C ALA A 90 8.77 -7.24 0.63
N LEU A 91 8.11 -6.52 -0.28
CA LEU A 91 8.48 -6.38 -1.68
C LEU A 91 9.17 -5.04 -1.89
N THR A 92 10.16 -5.03 -2.76
CA THR A 92 10.77 -3.79 -3.23
C THR A 92 9.89 -3.14 -4.31
N GLU A 93 9.99 -1.84 -4.49
CA GLU A 93 9.24 -1.12 -5.52
C GLU A 93 9.48 -1.71 -6.94
N PRO A 94 10.71 -2.05 -7.36
CA PRO A 94 10.94 -2.72 -8.65
C PRO A 94 10.28 -4.10 -8.76
N GLU A 95 10.19 -4.87 -7.67
CA GLU A 95 9.48 -6.16 -7.66
C GLU A 95 7.97 -5.95 -7.84
N VAL A 96 7.38 -4.93 -7.19
CA VAL A 96 5.95 -4.60 -7.34
C VAL A 96 5.63 -4.16 -8.76
N CYS A 97 6.46 -3.27 -9.34
CA CYS A 97 6.28 -2.81 -10.72
C CYS A 97 6.39 -3.95 -11.72
N ALA A 98 7.41 -4.82 -11.58
CA ALA A 98 7.60 -5.96 -12.47
C ALA A 98 6.43 -6.96 -12.37
N LEU A 99 5.94 -7.23 -11.16
CA LEU A 99 4.79 -8.10 -10.93
C LEU A 99 3.52 -7.55 -11.56
N GLU A 100 3.25 -6.25 -11.37
CA GLU A 100 2.07 -5.59 -11.92
C GLU A 100 2.08 -5.61 -13.44
N ASN A 101 3.21 -5.27 -14.06
CA ASN A 101 3.37 -5.31 -15.52
C ASN A 101 3.16 -6.72 -16.06
N TYR A 102 3.73 -7.74 -15.41
CA TYR A 102 3.53 -9.13 -15.81
C TYR A 102 2.06 -9.54 -15.67
N ALA A 103 1.42 -9.21 -14.56
CA ALA A 103 0.02 -9.52 -14.30
C ALA A 103 -0.91 -8.81 -15.31
N TYR A 104 -0.62 -7.56 -15.66
CA TYR A 104 -1.36 -6.82 -16.67
C TYR A 104 -1.22 -7.44 -18.07
N THR A 105 0.00 -7.81 -18.45
CA THR A 105 0.30 -8.36 -19.77
C THR A 105 -0.31 -9.75 -19.99
N TRP A 106 -0.25 -10.60 -18.96
CA TRP A 106 -0.57 -12.03 -19.11
C TRP A 106 -1.84 -12.47 -18.40
N SER A 107 -2.42 -11.63 -17.54
CA SER A 107 -3.62 -11.94 -16.74
C SER A 107 -3.62 -13.39 -16.20
N PRO A 108 -2.59 -13.79 -15.43
CA PRO A 108 -2.39 -15.19 -15.04
C PRO A 108 -3.56 -15.69 -14.19
N ASN A 109 -4.13 -16.81 -14.55
CA ASN A 109 -5.16 -17.46 -13.74
C ASN A 109 -4.57 -18.09 -12.46
N ALA A 110 -5.42 -18.64 -11.59
CA ALA A 110 -5.00 -19.21 -10.31
C ALA A 110 -3.96 -20.34 -10.43
N ALA A 111 -3.98 -21.11 -11.50
CA ALA A 111 -2.99 -22.17 -11.76
C ALA A 111 -1.65 -21.56 -12.18
N ALA A 112 -1.67 -20.55 -13.05
CA ALA A 112 -0.48 -19.84 -13.49
C ALA A 112 0.19 -19.07 -12.34
N TRP A 113 -0.56 -18.53 -11.38
CA TRP A 113 0.00 -17.94 -10.18
C TRP A 113 0.78 -18.93 -9.31
N ARG A 114 0.41 -20.21 -9.34
CA ARG A 114 1.12 -21.27 -8.61
C ARG A 114 2.29 -21.88 -9.37
N ALA A 115 2.35 -21.65 -10.68
CA ALA A 115 3.47 -22.05 -11.53
C ALA A 115 4.52 -20.94 -11.61
N GLU A 116 5.69 -21.27 -12.11
CA GLU A 116 6.76 -20.30 -12.37
C GLU A 116 6.36 -19.35 -13.52
N PHE A 117 6.68 -18.08 -13.39
CA PHE A 117 6.52 -17.10 -14.46
C PHE A 117 7.68 -17.24 -15.47
N THR A 118 7.35 -17.67 -16.67
CA THR A 118 8.34 -17.94 -17.73
C THR A 118 8.12 -17.13 -19.00
N LYS A 119 7.01 -16.41 -19.09
CA LYS A 119 6.66 -15.64 -20.28
C LYS A 119 7.40 -14.31 -20.33
N SER A 120 7.63 -13.80 -21.55
CA SER A 120 8.28 -12.51 -21.76
C SER A 120 7.54 -11.36 -21.07
N PRO A 121 8.20 -10.49 -20.30
CA PRO A 121 7.59 -9.31 -19.71
C PRO A 121 7.03 -8.30 -20.74
N ARG A 122 7.52 -8.37 -21.98
CA ARG A 122 7.06 -7.51 -23.08
C ARG A 122 5.76 -7.99 -23.72
N GLY A 123 5.28 -9.18 -23.39
CA GLY A 123 4.09 -9.77 -24.00
C GLY A 123 4.43 -10.69 -25.19
N PHE A 124 3.54 -10.70 -26.19
CA PHE A 124 3.68 -11.54 -27.36
C PHE A 124 4.73 -10.97 -28.31
N GLY A 125 5.63 -11.82 -28.78
CA GLY A 125 6.65 -11.48 -29.78
C GLY A 125 7.78 -12.50 -29.74
N ASP A 126 8.47 -12.66 -30.89
CA ASP A 126 9.60 -13.58 -31.05
C ASP A 126 10.96 -12.92 -30.79
N ALA A 127 10.96 -11.70 -30.25
CA ALA A 127 12.20 -10.99 -29.94
C ALA A 127 12.94 -11.65 -28.78
N GLU A 128 14.24 -11.80 -28.89
CA GLU A 128 15.09 -12.27 -27.80
C GLU A 128 14.96 -11.36 -26.58
N LEU A 129 14.93 -12.00 -25.41
CA LEU A 129 14.87 -11.28 -24.12
C LEU A 129 16.17 -10.50 -23.91
N THR A 130 16.04 -9.24 -23.58
CA THR A 130 17.17 -8.43 -23.15
C THR A 130 17.55 -8.77 -21.70
N GLU A 131 18.73 -8.31 -21.27
CA GLU A 131 19.14 -8.43 -19.85
C GLU A 131 18.11 -7.76 -18.91
N GLU A 132 17.56 -6.64 -19.31
CA GLU A 132 16.50 -5.94 -18.55
C GLU A 132 15.21 -6.75 -18.45
N ASP A 133 14.80 -7.42 -19.53
CA ASP A 133 13.62 -8.30 -19.52
C ASP A 133 13.83 -9.49 -18.59
N THR A 134 15.00 -10.08 -18.62
CA THR A 134 15.38 -11.21 -17.74
C THR A 134 15.38 -10.76 -16.27
N LEU A 135 15.89 -9.58 -15.99
CA LEU A 135 15.88 -9.01 -14.65
C LEU A 135 14.44 -8.73 -14.17
N ASN A 136 13.59 -8.16 -15.04
CA ASN A 136 12.19 -7.89 -14.70
C ASN A 136 11.38 -9.18 -14.53
N LEU A 137 11.63 -10.21 -15.32
CA LEU A 137 11.03 -11.53 -15.12
C LEU A 137 11.43 -12.13 -13.76
N THR A 138 12.71 -12.05 -13.42
CA THR A 138 13.23 -12.52 -12.13
C THR A 138 12.58 -11.76 -10.96
N ARG A 139 12.42 -10.45 -11.07
CA ARG A 139 11.73 -9.61 -10.06
C ARG A 139 10.27 -10.02 -9.90
N ALA A 140 9.53 -10.18 -11.01
CA ALA A 140 8.14 -10.61 -10.99
C ALA A 140 7.99 -11.99 -10.34
N GLU A 141 8.88 -12.94 -10.68
CA GLU A 141 8.88 -14.28 -10.10
C GLU A 141 9.20 -14.29 -8.61
N ASN A 142 10.15 -13.49 -8.15
CA ASN A 142 10.45 -13.33 -6.73
C ASN A 142 9.26 -12.76 -5.95
N ALA A 143 8.60 -11.74 -6.50
CA ALA A 143 7.40 -11.16 -5.91
C ALA A 143 6.26 -12.19 -5.85
N ARG A 144 6.02 -12.92 -6.93
CA ARG A 144 5.03 -14.00 -6.99
C ARG A 144 5.28 -15.04 -5.90
N LYS A 145 6.50 -15.57 -5.80
CA LYS A 145 6.87 -16.57 -4.79
C LYS A 145 6.58 -16.09 -3.37
N LYS A 146 7.00 -14.88 -3.03
CA LYS A 146 6.76 -14.29 -1.71
C LYS A 146 5.26 -14.20 -1.39
N LEU A 147 4.45 -13.69 -2.31
CA LEU A 147 3.02 -13.50 -2.11
C LEU A 147 2.25 -14.83 -2.04
N VAL A 148 2.48 -15.72 -3.00
CA VAL A 148 1.78 -17.01 -3.05
C VAL A 148 2.11 -17.85 -1.82
N THR A 149 3.39 -17.92 -1.42
CA THR A 149 3.80 -18.65 -0.21
C THR A 149 3.11 -18.08 1.05
N ALA A 150 3.05 -16.76 1.18
CA ALA A 150 2.39 -16.12 2.32
C ALA A 150 0.89 -16.44 2.37
N VAL A 151 0.20 -16.35 1.23
CA VAL A 151 -1.23 -16.64 1.12
C VAL A 151 -1.53 -18.13 1.37
N ASP A 152 -0.74 -19.03 0.82
CA ASP A 152 -0.95 -20.47 1.01
C ASP A 152 -0.62 -20.90 2.45
N THR A 153 0.37 -20.27 3.10
CA THR A 153 0.65 -20.45 4.53
C THR A 153 -0.53 -19.97 5.38
N LEU A 154 -1.09 -18.81 5.09
CA LEU A 154 -2.27 -18.31 5.78
C LEU A 154 -3.47 -19.25 5.59
N ARG A 155 -3.70 -19.70 4.35
CA ARG A 155 -4.80 -20.63 4.02
C ARG A 155 -4.67 -21.95 4.77
N SER A 156 -3.48 -22.50 4.90
CA SER A 156 -3.23 -23.73 5.66
C SER A 156 -3.54 -23.55 7.15
N LYS A 157 -3.09 -22.45 7.75
CA LYS A 157 -3.36 -22.12 9.15
C LYS A 157 -4.85 -21.93 9.46
N VAL A 158 -5.58 -21.26 8.56
CA VAL A 158 -7.03 -21.07 8.72
C VAL A 158 -7.77 -22.40 8.63
N ARG A 159 -7.33 -23.30 7.74
CA ARG A 159 -7.93 -24.64 7.63
C ARG A 159 -7.67 -25.50 8.86
N SER A 160 -6.46 -25.49 9.40
CA SER A 160 -6.13 -26.25 10.62
C SER A 160 -6.90 -25.72 11.84
N ALA A 161 -7.00 -24.41 12.01
CA ALA A 161 -7.77 -23.82 13.10
C ALA A 161 -9.28 -24.19 13.05
N ASN A 162 -9.86 -24.24 11.86
CA ASN A 162 -11.25 -24.67 11.70
C ASN A 162 -11.44 -26.18 11.98
N ALA A 163 -10.43 -27.01 11.71
CA ALA A 163 -10.50 -28.44 11.98
C ALA A 163 -10.36 -28.78 13.48
N GLU A 164 -9.72 -27.94 14.27
CA GLU A 164 -9.59 -28.10 15.73
C GLU A 164 -10.86 -27.65 16.50
N GLN A 165 -11.78 -26.92 15.83
CA GLN A 165 -13.03 -26.43 16.42
C GLN A 165 -14.24 -27.34 16.13
N LEU A 166 -14.08 -28.39 15.31
CA LEU A 166 -15.07 -29.40 14.98
C LEU A 166 -14.79 -30.71 15.71
#